data_aa3fbfaf128b30ea2d58d5b6465d6175
#
_entry.id   aa3fbfaf128b30ea2d58d5b6465d6175
#
_cell.length_a   1.000
_cell.length_b   1.000
_cell.length_c   1.000
_cell.angle_alpha   90.00
_cell.angle_beta   90.00
_cell.angle_gamma   90.00
#
_symmetry.space_group_name_H-M   'P 1'
#
loop_
_entity.id
_entity.type
_entity.pdbx_description
1 polymer ?
#
loop_
_entity_poly.entity_id
_entity_poly.type
_entity_poly.pdbx_seq_one_letter_code
_entity_poly.pdbx_strand_id
1 'polypeptide(L)'
;MANNKVKYGLKNVHYAVATIDEATNTATYGTPVAWPGGVSLSLDAEGDVTKFRADNIDYYVGQSNNGYSGSLESALVPDSFKKDVLGEIEDANGVWVEDSGAKTVHFALMFQFEGDQNAVRHVMYNCTASRPSVSGDTTDTNIEPQTETVDITASQIHNSSLDKDLVKARVKQDEAQYSSWFDGVYQPSSLATYVTLTFDTDGGTAIPAQSIRSGNKPVKPADPTKTGYVFDDWYNEDTFSTKFSFTTAMTADKTAYAKFEAE
;
A
#
# COMPACT_ATOMS: atom_id res chain seq x y z
N MET A 1 -16.88 -1.42 -0.21
CA MET A 1 -16.77 -1.22 -1.68
C MET A 1 -16.31 -2.48 -2.37
N ALA A 2 -16.61 -2.65 -3.67
CA ALA A 2 -16.15 -3.81 -4.42
C ALA A 2 -14.61 -3.78 -4.54
N ASN A 3 -13.97 -4.94 -4.47
CA ASN A 3 -12.54 -5.07 -4.70
C ASN A 3 -12.25 -5.02 -6.21
N ASN A 4 -11.13 -4.41 -6.60
CA ASN A 4 -10.66 -4.47 -7.97
C ASN A 4 -10.47 -5.93 -8.42
N LYS A 5 -10.89 -6.24 -9.63
CA LYS A 5 -10.62 -7.50 -10.31
C LYS A 5 -9.34 -7.43 -11.15
N VAL A 6 -9.00 -6.24 -11.64
CA VAL A 6 -7.81 -5.96 -12.46
C VAL A 6 -7.16 -4.66 -12.04
N LYS A 7 -5.87 -4.51 -12.34
CA LYS A 7 -5.11 -3.27 -12.26
C LYS A 7 -4.53 -2.94 -13.64
N TYR A 8 -4.43 -1.67 -13.96
CA TYR A 8 -3.83 -1.15 -15.20
C TYR A 8 -3.36 0.28 -14.99
N GLY A 9 -2.69 0.87 -15.97
CA GLY A 9 -2.38 2.28 -16.02
C GLY A 9 -1.52 2.78 -14.85
N LEU A 10 -0.21 2.94 -15.09
CA LEU A 10 0.70 3.64 -14.18
C LEU A 10 0.43 5.14 -14.26
N LYS A 11 0.29 5.81 -13.12
CA LYS A 11 0.10 7.25 -13.01
C LYS A 11 0.77 7.81 -11.76
N ASN A 12 0.90 9.13 -11.73
CA ASN A 12 1.30 9.89 -10.55
C ASN A 12 2.58 9.34 -9.90
N VAL A 13 3.61 9.09 -10.72
CA VAL A 13 4.92 8.70 -10.19
C VAL A 13 5.54 9.92 -9.51
N HIS A 14 6.05 9.72 -8.30
CA HIS A 14 6.78 10.72 -7.52
C HIS A 14 7.97 10.05 -6.84
N TYR A 15 8.98 10.83 -6.53
CA TYR A 15 10.06 10.42 -5.64
C TYR A 15 10.20 11.41 -4.48
N ALA A 16 10.70 10.96 -3.36
CA ALA A 16 11.07 11.81 -2.24
C ALA A 16 12.43 11.36 -1.71
N VAL A 17 13.39 12.27 -1.67
CA VAL A 17 14.73 11.98 -1.13
C VAL A 17 14.61 11.47 0.30
N ALA A 18 15.34 10.40 0.61
CA ALA A 18 15.38 9.80 1.94
C ALA A 18 16.76 9.99 2.57
N THR A 19 16.79 10.52 3.77
CA THR A 19 17.99 10.54 4.61
C THR A 19 17.90 9.39 5.59
N ILE A 20 18.84 8.44 5.50
CA ILE A 20 18.87 7.24 6.33
C ILE A 20 19.76 7.48 7.54
N ASP A 21 19.26 7.20 8.73
CA ASP A 21 20.06 7.04 9.93
C ASP A 21 20.58 5.60 9.98
N GLU A 22 21.84 5.41 9.69
CA GLU A 22 22.48 4.09 9.64
C GLU A 22 22.51 3.37 11.01
N ALA A 23 22.47 4.11 12.12
CA ALA A 23 22.51 3.53 13.46
C ALA A 23 21.19 2.86 13.85
N THR A 24 20.08 3.43 13.39
CA THR A 24 18.72 2.96 13.70
C THR A 24 18.01 2.33 12.51
N ASN A 25 18.61 2.41 11.32
CA ASN A 25 18.02 2.05 10.04
C ASN A 25 16.64 2.71 9.82
N THR A 26 16.48 3.98 10.27
CA THR A 26 15.26 4.77 10.06
C THR A 26 15.47 5.82 8.97
N ALA A 27 14.38 6.28 8.36
CA ALA A 27 14.42 7.28 7.30
C ALA A 27 13.60 8.53 7.65
N THR A 28 14.13 9.68 7.24
CA THR A 28 13.36 10.92 7.10
C THR A 28 13.27 11.27 5.63
N TYR A 29 12.12 11.81 5.21
CA TYR A 29 11.84 12.05 3.81
C TYR A 29 11.64 13.52 3.52
N GLY A 30 12.17 13.96 2.39
CA GLY A 30 11.87 15.26 1.80
C GLY A 30 10.45 15.33 1.22
N THR A 31 10.09 16.49 0.69
CA THR A 31 8.82 16.66 -0.02
C THR A 31 8.82 15.85 -1.31
N PRO A 32 7.74 15.10 -1.61
CA PRO A 32 7.63 14.37 -2.85
C PRO A 32 7.69 15.28 -4.08
N VAL A 33 8.49 14.88 -5.06
CA VAL A 33 8.65 15.56 -6.35
C VAL A 33 8.01 14.72 -7.43
N ALA A 34 7.21 15.33 -8.30
CA ALA A 34 6.53 14.62 -9.37
C ALA A 34 7.54 14.13 -10.43
N TRP A 35 7.34 12.89 -10.89
CA TRP A 35 8.06 12.29 -12.02
C TRP A 35 7.07 12.06 -13.17
N PRO A 36 6.91 13.04 -14.08
CA PRO A 36 5.99 12.91 -15.20
C PRO A 36 6.50 11.92 -16.26
N GLY A 37 5.58 11.36 -17.05
CA GLY A 37 5.95 10.52 -18.19
C GLY A 37 6.24 9.06 -17.84
N GLY A 38 5.81 8.55 -16.69
CA GLY A 38 5.93 7.12 -16.37
C GLY A 38 5.19 6.24 -17.39
N VAL A 39 5.92 5.32 -18.02
CA VAL A 39 5.42 4.40 -19.06
C VAL A 39 5.10 3.04 -18.45
N SER A 40 6.08 2.44 -17.79
CA SER A 40 5.91 1.15 -17.12
C SER A 40 6.72 1.06 -15.82
N LEU A 41 6.24 0.24 -14.88
CA LEU A 41 6.93 -0.08 -13.64
C LEU A 41 6.80 -1.58 -13.40
N SER A 42 7.92 -2.26 -13.30
CA SER A 42 8.00 -3.67 -12.90
C SER A 42 8.93 -3.80 -11.71
N LEU A 43 8.40 -4.29 -10.59
CA LEU A 43 9.18 -4.56 -9.37
C LEU A 43 8.88 -5.99 -8.93
N ASP A 44 9.86 -6.85 -9.03
CA ASP A 44 9.79 -8.25 -8.64
C ASP A 44 10.18 -8.41 -7.17
N ALA A 45 9.48 -9.28 -6.47
CA ALA A 45 9.76 -9.55 -5.06
C ALA A 45 11.06 -10.37 -4.93
N GLU A 46 11.96 -9.91 -4.07
CA GLU A 46 13.21 -10.57 -3.74
C GLU A 46 13.07 -11.35 -2.43
N GLY A 47 13.60 -12.58 -2.40
CA GLY A 47 13.61 -13.39 -1.20
C GLY A 47 13.85 -14.86 -1.50
N ASP A 48 14.50 -15.53 -0.55
CA ASP A 48 14.85 -16.93 -0.64
C ASP A 48 13.94 -17.81 0.20
N VAL A 49 13.66 -19.01 -0.31
CA VAL A 49 13.01 -20.07 0.45
C VAL A 49 14.10 -20.99 1.01
N THR A 50 14.27 -20.95 2.32
CA THR A 50 15.17 -21.86 3.03
C THR A 50 14.39 -23.10 3.48
N LYS A 51 14.86 -24.29 3.08
CA LYS A 51 14.29 -25.57 3.49
C LYS A 51 15.29 -26.34 4.32
N PHE A 52 14.88 -26.75 5.51
CA PHE A 52 15.63 -27.70 6.32
C PHE A 52 14.90 -29.04 6.30
N ARG A 53 15.60 -30.09 5.85
CA ARG A 53 15.04 -31.44 5.76
C ARG A 53 15.51 -32.29 6.94
N ALA A 54 14.56 -32.95 7.61
CA ALA A 54 14.80 -34.01 8.59
C ALA A 54 13.78 -35.12 8.36
N ASP A 55 14.14 -36.37 8.66
CA ASP A 55 13.29 -37.55 8.51
C ASP A 55 12.67 -37.70 7.10
N ASN A 56 13.44 -37.32 6.06
CA ASN A 56 13.03 -37.32 4.64
C ASN A 56 11.85 -36.38 4.26
N ILE A 57 11.50 -35.44 5.13
CA ILE A 57 10.49 -34.40 4.87
C ILE A 57 11.11 -33.00 4.98
N ASP A 58 10.45 -32.00 4.39
CA ASP A 58 10.76 -30.59 4.63
C ASP A 58 10.29 -30.21 6.04
N TYR A 59 11.17 -30.40 7.05
CA TYR A 59 10.84 -30.22 8.46
C TYR A 59 10.65 -28.74 8.85
N TYR A 60 11.41 -27.86 8.20
CA TYR A 60 11.27 -26.41 8.38
C TYR A 60 11.36 -25.74 7.01
N VAL A 61 10.45 -24.79 6.75
CA VAL A 61 10.46 -23.94 5.56
C VAL A 61 10.37 -22.48 6.03
N GLY A 62 11.43 -21.71 5.75
CA GLY A 62 11.47 -20.27 5.99
C GLY A 62 11.46 -19.52 4.66
N GLN A 63 10.84 -18.34 4.62
CA GLN A 63 10.90 -17.42 3.49
C GLN A 63 11.39 -16.06 3.96
N SER A 64 12.42 -15.52 3.31
CA SER A 64 12.89 -14.15 3.53
C SER A 64 12.11 -13.15 2.66
N ASN A 65 12.05 -11.91 3.11
CA ASN A 65 11.57 -10.78 2.31
C ASN A 65 12.73 -9.78 2.22
N ASN A 66 13.45 -9.81 1.09
CA ASN A 66 14.64 -8.99 0.86
C ASN A 66 14.28 -7.70 0.09
N GLY A 67 12.99 -7.41 -0.09
CA GLY A 67 12.51 -6.24 -0.78
C GLY A 67 12.06 -6.53 -2.21
N TYR A 68 12.35 -5.60 -3.10
CA TYR A 68 11.96 -5.66 -4.52
C TYR A 68 13.09 -5.13 -5.39
N SER A 69 13.26 -5.70 -6.59
CA SER A 69 14.11 -5.15 -7.65
C SER A 69 13.35 -5.09 -8.97
N GLY A 70 13.76 -4.20 -9.85
CA GLY A 70 13.15 -4.07 -11.16
C GLY A 70 13.44 -2.72 -11.80
N SER A 71 12.52 -2.23 -12.63
CA SER A 71 12.77 -1.02 -13.42
C SER A 71 11.53 -0.13 -13.55
N LEU A 72 11.79 1.16 -13.64
CA LEU A 72 10.86 2.21 -14.03
C LEU A 72 11.26 2.74 -15.42
N GLU A 73 10.38 2.59 -16.38
CA GLU A 73 10.48 3.17 -17.69
C GLU A 73 9.66 4.48 -17.74
N SER A 74 10.27 5.53 -18.24
CA SER A 74 9.63 6.84 -18.40
C SER A 74 10.01 7.48 -19.73
N ALA A 75 9.21 8.45 -20.19
CA ALA A 75 9.52 9.21 -21.40
C ALA A 75 10.89 9.89 -21.27
N LEU A 76 11.17 10.47 -20.12
CA LEU A 76 12.46 11.02 -19.72
C LEU A 76 12.63 10.88 -18.22
N VAL A 77 13.85 10.68 -17.75
CA VAL A 77 14.21 10.81 -16.33
C VAL A 77 14.35 12.29 -16.00
N PRO A 78 13.59 12.82 -15.02
CA PRO A 78 13.65 14.24 -14.68
C PRO A 78 15.05 14.68 -14.24
N ASP A 79 15.49 15.85 -14.65
CA ASP A 79 16.80 16.42 -14.25
C ASP A 79 16.87 16.61 -12.73
N SER A 80 15.73 16.91 -12.07
CA SER A 80 15.65 16.95 -10.62
C SER A 80 16.03 15.61 -9.98
N PHE A 81 15.58 14.48 -10.55
CA PHE A 81 15.93 13.14 -10.03
C PHE A 81 17.42 12.83 -10.28
N LYS A 82 17.94 13.17 -11.46
CA LYS A 82 19.37 13.01 -11.79
C LYS A 82 20.25 13.77 -10.79
N LYS A 83 19.85 15.01 -10.44
CA LYS A 83 20.51 15.83 -9.44
C LYS A 83 20.37 15.28 -8.03
N ASP A 84 19.14 15.07 -7.57
CA ASP A 84 18.82 14.82 -6.16
C ASP A 84 19.18 13.39 -5.73
N VAL A 85 19.10 12.41 -6.65
CA VAL A 85 19.31 11.00 -6.37
C VAL A 85 20.56 10.44 -7.01
N LEU A 86 20.84 10.77 -8.28
CA LEU A 86 21.99 10.22 -8.98
C LEU A 86 23.26 11.05 -8.79
N GLY A 87 23.14 12.29 -8.26
CA GLY A 87 24.26 13.14 -7.92
C GLY A 87 24.88 13.87 -9.11
N GLU A 88 24.10 14.11 -10.19
CA GLU A 88 24.54 15.00 -11.26
C GLU A 88 24.65 16.45 -10.77
N ILE A 89 25.59 17.19 -11.30
CA ILE A 89 25.92 18.56 -10.91
C ILE A 89 25.69 19.49 -12.10
N GLU A 90 24.98 20.59 -11.88
CA GLU A 90 24.86 21.67 -12.86
C GLU A 90 26.00 22.67 -12.65
N ASP A 91 26.80 22.93 -13.69
CA ASP A 91 27.87 23.92 -13.65
C ASP A 91 27.34 25.36 -13.79
N ALA A 92 28.24 26.36 -13.66
CA ALA A 92 27.86 27.76 -13.77
C ALA A 92 27.36 28.18 -15.15
N ASN A 93 27.54 27.36 -16.19
CA ASN A 93 27.09 27.60 -17.55
C ASN A 93 25.79 26.86 -17.89
N GLY A 94 25.18 26.15 -16.91
CA GLY A 94 24.00 25.34 -17.13
C GLY A 94 24.27 23.97 -17.77
N VAL A 95 25.51 23.48 -17.69
CA VAL A 95 25.90 22.16 -18.19
C VAL A 95 25.80 21.14 -17.09
N TRP A 96 25.11 20.05 -17.36
CA TRP A 96 24.98 18.92 -16.43
C TRP A 96 26.19 17.99 -16.56
N VAL A 97 26.79 17.66 -15.43
CA VAL A 97 28.00 16.88 -15.34
C VAL A 97 27.76 15.71 -14.41
N GLU A 98 28.06 14.50 -14.87
CA GLU A 98 28.05 13.30 -14.07
C GLU A 98 29.42 13.12 -13.39
N ASP A 99 29.41 13.07 -12.04
CA ASP A 99 30.61 12.76 -11.25
C ASP A 99 30.71 11.24 -11.04
N SER A 100 31.80 10.65 -11.48
CA SER A 100 32.07 9.21 -11.28
C SER A 100 32.21 8.80 -9.80
N GLY A 101 32.46 9.75 -8.91
CA GLY A 101 32.55 9.56 -7.46
C GLY A 101 31.23 9.82 -6.72
N ALA A 102 30.18 10.26 -7.42
CA ALA A 102 28.88 10.52 -6.80
C ALA A 102 28.30 9.26 -6.16
N LYS A 103 27.82 9.41 -4.93
CA LYS A 103 27.08 8.35 -4.25
C LYS A 103 25.60 8.51 -4.50
N THR A 104 24.94 7.43 -4.89
CA THR A 104 23.48 7.39 -5.04
C THR A 104 22.80 7.67 -3.70
N VAL A 105 21.81 8.54 -3.72
CA VAL A 105 21.02 8.91 -2.54
C VAL A 105 19.78 8.00 -2.47
N HIS A 106 19.41 7.58 -1.27
CA HIS A 106 18.19 6.82 -1.04
C HIS A 106 16.95 7.70 -1.27
N PHE A 107 15.86 7.08 -1.71
CA PHE A 107 14.59 7.79 -1.93
C PHE A 107 13.38 6.88 -1.69
N ALA A 108 12.22 7.48 -1.45
CA ALA A 108 10.94 6.78 -1.52
C ALA A 108 10.37 6.94 -2.93
N LEU A 109 9.91 5.83 -3.52
CA LEU A 109 9.19 5.83 -4.80
C LEU A 109 7.69 5.73 -4.54
N MET A 110 6.92 6.67 -5.06
CA MET A 110 5.47 6.72 -4.91
C MET A 110 4.81 6.67 -6.29
N PHE A 111 3.73 5.90 -6.39
CA PHE A 111 3.04 5.73 -7.67
C PHE A 111 1.60 5.27 -7.48
N GLN A 112 0.82 5.34 -8.55
CA GLN A 112 -0.58 4.92 -8.58
C GLN A 112 -0.81 3.92 -9.71
N PHE A 113 -1.57 2.87 -9.40
CA PHE A 113 -2.20 2.04 -10.42
C PHE A 113 -3.71 2.29 -10.44
N GLU A 114 -4.27 2.36 -11.63
CA GLU A 114 -5.72 2.34 -11.83
C GLU A 114 -6.25 0.91 -11.61
N GLY A 115 -7.52 0.82 -11.29
CA GLY A 115 -8.26 -0.44 -11.19
C GLY A 115 -9.63 -0.30 -11.84
N ASP A 116 -10.30 -1.42 -12.05
CA ASP A 116 -11.65 -1.45 -12.62
C ASP A 116 -12.71 -0.81 -11.70
N GLN A 117 -12.43 -0.68 -10.40
CA GLN A 117 -13.31 -0.08 -9.41
C GLN A 117 -12.66 1.14 -8.74
N ASN A 118 -11.41 1.02 -8.30
CA ASN A 118 -10.74 2.03 -7.49
C ASN A 118 -9.25 2.09 -7.82
N ALA A 119 -8.70 3.29 -7.87
CA ALA A 119 -7.26 3.48 -7.94
C ALA A 119 -6.58 3.13 -6.61
N VAL A 120 -5.35 2.64 -6.69
CA VAL A 120 -4.53 2.30 -5.52
C VAL A 120 -3.20 3.02 -5.61
N ARG A 121 -2.85 3.77 -4.57
CA ARG A 121 -1.57 4.46 -4.43
C ARG A 121 -0.61 3.64 -3.61
N HIS A 122 0.65 3.67 -4.00
CA HIS A 122 1.73 2.88 -3.41
C HIS A 122 2.89 3.77 -3.00
N VAL A 123 3.67 3.30 -2.05
CA VAL A 123 5.00 3.82 -1.72
C VAL A 123 5.95 2.64 -1.46
N MET A 124 7.15 2.72 -2.02
CA MET A 124 8.32 1.93 -1.64
C MET A 124 9.21 2.86 -0.82
N TYR A 125 9.56 2.46 0.40
CA TYR A 125 10.14 3.38 1.39
C TYR A 125 11.62 3.66 1.21
N ASN A 126 12.40 2.66 0.83
CA ASN A 126 13.86 2.76 0.79
C ASN A 126 14.36 2.21 -0.53
N CYS A 127 14.37 3.09 -1.53
CA CYS A 127 14.82 2.77 -2.88
C CYS A 127 16.22 3.32 -3.14
N THR A 128 16.97 2.61 -3.96
CA THR A 128 18.17 3.09 -4.66
C THR A 128 17.95 2.91 -6.15
N ALA A 129 18.62 3.71 -6.97
CA ALA A 129 18.51 3.68 -8.42
C ALA A 129 19.86 3.55 -9.09
N SER A 130 19.94 2.82 -10.21
CA SER A 130 21.07 2.88 -11.12
C SER A 130 20.94 4.08 -12.08
N ARG A 131 22.05 4.45 -12.71
CA ARG A 131 22.04 5.44 -13.77
C ARG A 131 21.34 4.89 -15.00
N PRO A 132 20.51 5.70 -15.70
CA PRO A 132 19.89 5.27 -16.95
C PRO A 132 20.94 5.06 -18.04
N SER A 133 20.67 4.13 -18.96
CA SER A 133 21.47 4.01 -20.17
C SER A 133 21.23 5.19 -21.10
N VAL A 134 22.25 5.58 -21.86
CA VAL A 134 22.14 6.62 -22.90
C VAL A 134 21.98 5.92 -24.25
N SER A 135 20.82 6.05 -24.87
CA SER A 135 20.53 5.49 -26.20
C SER A 135 19.68 6.46 -27.00
N GLY A 136 19.73 6.36 -28.30
CA GLY A 136 18.89 7.14 -29.20
C GLY A 136 19.04 6.65 -30.63
N ASP A 137 17.92 6.62 -31.37
CA ASP A 137 17.86 6.21 -32.75
C ASP A 137 17.71 7.40 -33.69
N THR A 138 18.16 7.25 -34.91
CA THR A 138 17.96 8.26 -36.00
C THR A 138 16.47 8.31 -36.38
N THR A 139 15.93 9.48 -36.51
CA THR A 139 14.57 9.70 -37.01
C THR A 139 14.49 9.31 -38.50
N ASP A 140 13.55 8.39 -38.78
CA ASP A 140 13.16 8.05 -40.16
C ASP A 140 11.85 8.81 -40.54
N THR A 141 11.04 8.26 -41.41
CA THR A 141 9.80 8.87 -41.93
C THR A 141 8.78 9.16 -40.84
N ASN A 142 8.81 8.38 -39.76
CA ASN A 142 7.96 8.53 -38.55
C ASN A 142 8.83 8.93 -37.36
N ILE A 143 8.29 9.77 -36.47
CA ILE A 143 8.89 10.06 -35.16
C ILE A 143 8.46 8.97 -34.18
N GLU A 144 9.43 8.18 -33.71
CA GLU A 144 9.23 7.20 -32.67
C GLU A 144 9.86 7.73 -31.36
N PRO A 145 9.03 8.10 -30.37
CA PRO A 145 9.55 8.56 -29.08
C PRO A 145 10.38 7.46 -28.40
N GLN A 146 11.55 7.84 -27.90
CA GLN A 146 12.42 6.97 -27.12
C GLN A 146 12.09 7.15 -25.63
N THR A 147 12.31 6.10 -24.84
CA THR A 147 12.12 6.09 -23.39
C THR A 147 13.43 5.86 -22.65
N GLU A 148 13.50 6.32 -21.41
CA GLU A 148 14.62 6.07 -20.50
C GLU A 148 14.19 5.10 -19.42
N THR A 149 15.07 4.19 -19.03
CA THR A 149 14.80 3.17 -17.99
C THR A 149 15.81 3.32 -16.85
N VAL A 150 15.30 3.31 -15.63
CA VAL A 150 16.07 3.33 -14.38
C VAL A 150 15.80 2.05 -13.63
N ASP A 151 16.86 1.30 -13.30
CA ASP A 151 16.74 0.13 -12.43
C ASP A 151 16.62 0.61 -10.98
N ILE A 152 15.69 -0.01 -10.25
CA ILE A 152 15.34 0.36 -8.89
C ILE A 152 15.43 -0.86 -8.00
N THR A 153 16.09 -0.72 -6.86
CA THR A 153 16.05 -1.70 -5.76
C THR A 153 15.40 -1.06 -4.56
N ALA A 154 14.40 -1.73 -4.00
CA ALA A 154 13.67 -1.28 -2.81
C ALA A 154 13.96 -2.23 -1.65
N SER A 155 14.56 -1.73 -0.60
CA SER A 155 14.94 -2.46 0.60
C SER A 155 14.04 -2.13 1.77
N GLN A 156 14.21 -2.84 2.86
CA GLN A 156 13.52 -2.56 4.12
C GLN A 156 14.07 -1.32 4.81
N ILE A 157 13.23 -0.67 5.60
CA ILE A 157 13.53 0.44 6.49
C ILE A 157 12.79 0.26 7.82
N HIS A 158 13.45 0.54 8.93
CA HIS A 158 12.84 0.39 10.25
C HIS A 158 11.86 1.54 10.55
N ASN A 159 10.65 1.18 10.99
CA ASN A 159 9.68 2.14 11.49
C ASN A 159 9.57 2.02 13.01
N SER A 160 10.12 3.00 13.72
CA SER A 160 10.21 3.00 15.19
C SER A 160 8.84 3.05 15.89
N SER A 161 7.81 3.62 15.25
CA SER A 161 6.47 3.71 15.84
C SER A 161 5.75 2.36 15.86
N LEU A 162 6.02 1.49 14.88
CA LEU A 162 5.45 0.16 14.79
C LEU A 162 6.39 -0.93 15.32
N ASP A 163 7.67 -0.61 15.53
CA ASP A 163 8.75 -1.59 15.76
C ASP A 163 8.75 -2.68 14.68
N LYS A 164 8.75 -2.25 13.41
CA LYS A 164 8.67 -3.10 12.23
C LYS A 164 9.55 -2.60 11.09
N ASP A 165 10.10 -3.55 10.34
CA ASP A 165 10.82 -3.26 9.11
C ASP A 165 9.83 -3.25 7.94
N LEU A 166 9.74 -2.09 7.28
CA LEU A 166 8.78 -1.82 6.21
C LEU A 166 9.49 -1.74 4.87
N VAL A 167 8.91 -2.35 3.84
CA VAL A 167 9.39 -2.21 2.46
C VAL A 167 8.44 -1.30 1.68
N LYS A 168 7.13 -1.52 1.80
CA LYS A 168 6.11 -0.79 1.04
C LYS A 168 4.84 -0.55 1.84
N ALA A 169 4.07 0.45 1.41
CA ALA A 169 2.68 0.60 1.81
C ALA A 169 1.79 0.89 0.61
N ARG A 170 0.49 0.78 0.81
CA ARG A 170 -0.53 1.13 -0.19
C ARG A 170 -1.77 1.68 0.48
N VAL A 171 -2.49 2.53 -0.25
CA VAL A 171 -3.77 3.08 0.18
C VAL A 171 -4.79 2.94 -0.95
N LYS A 172 -6.02 2.59 -0.62
CA LYS A 172 -7.16 2.55 -1.54
C LYS A 172 -7.86 3.90 -1.57
N GLN A 173 -8.59 4.18 -2.64
CA GLN A 173 -9.28 5.44 -2.87
C GLN A 173 -10.33 5.82 -1.81
N ASP A 174 -10.87 4.84 -1.11
CA ASP A 174 -11.87 5.02 -0.04
C ASP A 174 -11.27 5.33 1.34
N GLU A 175 -9.97 5.26 1.49
CA GLU A 175 -9.28 5.53 2.75
C GLU A 175 -8.95 7.01 2.91
N ALA A 176 -9.00 7.52 4.14
CA ALA A 176 -8.79 8.93 4.46
C ALA A 176 -7.44 9.50 3.99
N GLN A 177 -6.39 8.66 4.00
CA GLN A 177 -5.04 9.06 3.60
C GLN A 177 -4.85 9.17 2.08
N TYR A 178 -5.84 8.74 1.28
CA TYR A 178 -5.69 8.71 -0.17
C TYR A 178 -5.49 10.10 -0.77
N SER A 179 -6.27 11.10 -0.37
CA SER A 179 -6.19 12.45 -0.94
C SER A 179 -4.83 13.11 -0.76
N SER A 180 -4.23 12.96 0.43
CA SER A 180 -2.94 13.56 0.81
C SER A 180 -1.72 12.65 0.58
N TRP A 181 -1.88 11.54 -0.14
CA TRP A 181 -0.81 10.53 -0.28
C TRP A 181 0.48 11.07 -0.88
N PHE A 182 0.38 12.01 -1.82
CA PHE A 182 1.53 12.61 -2.49
C PHE A 182 2.02 13.93 -1.86
N ASP A 183 1.39 14.39 -0.77
CA ASP A 183 1.82 15.58 -0.03
C ASP A 183 3.03 15.29 0.87
N GLY A 184 3.27 14.02 1.20
CA GLY A 184 4.37 13.53 2.00
C GLY A 184 4.44 12.01 2.00
N VAL A 185 5.60 11.45 2.31
CA VAL A 185 5.77 10.00 2.44
C VAL A 185 5.05 9.54 3.71
N TYR A 186 3.98 8.76 3.53
CA TYR A 186 3.17 8.26 4.64
C TYR A 186 3.98 7.38 5.58
N GLN A 187 4.01 7.75 6.86
CA GLN A 187 4.64 7.00 7.94
C GLN A 187 3.55 6.41 8.85
N PRO A 188 3.40 5.09 8.91
CA PRO A 188 2.44 4.49 9.82
C PRO A 188 2.88 4.66 11.28
N SER A 189 1.93 5.04 12.15
CA SER A 189 2.20 5.30 13.58
C SER A 189 1.57 4.27 14.51
N SER A 190 0.61 3.49 14.03
CA SER A 190 -0.07 2.46 14.81
C SER A 190 -0.69 1.38 13.91
N LEU A 191 -0.82 0.18 14.44
CA LEU A 191 -1.55 -0.89 13.77
C LEU A 191 -3.05 -0.71 13.92
N ALA A 192 -3.80 -1.15 12.91
CA ALA A 192 -5.25 -1.17 12.99
C ALA A 192 -5.70 -2.15 14.08
N THR A 193 -6.60 -1.71 14.96
CA THR A 193 -7.31 -2.57 15.89
C THR A 193 -8.64 -2.99 15.30
N TYR A 194 -9.07 -4.19 15.59
CA TYR A 194 -10.35 -4.74 15.13
C TYR A 194 -11.21 -5.10 16.33
N VAL A 195 -12.51 -4.93 16.14
CA VAL A 195 -13.56 -5.29 17.10
C VAL A 195 -14.51 -6.27 16.43
N THR A 196 -15.15 -7.11 17.22
CA THR A 196 -16.06 -8.16 16.76
C THR A 196 -17.50 -7.76 17.03
N LEU A 197 -18.35 -7.84 16.00
CA LEU A 197 -19.80 -7.84 16.18
C LEU A 197 -20.31 -9.27 16.05
N THR A 198 -20.82 -9.82 17.14
CA THR A 198 -21.47 -11.12 17.19
C THR A 198 -22.98 -10.95 17.03
N PHE A 199 -23.64 -11.89 16.35
CA PHE A 199 -25.08 -11.90 16.16
C PHE A 199 -25.68 -13.05 16.96
N ASP A 200 -26.51 -12.72 17.94
CA ASP A 200 -27.36 -13.69 18.63
C ASP A 200 -28.71 -13.71 17.92
N THR A 201 -29.00 -14.82 17.25
CA THR A 201 -30.22 -14.96 16.43
C THR A 201 -31.36 -15.63 17.19
N ASP A 202 -31.24 -15.84 18.49
CA ASP A 202 -32.30 -16.44 19.36
C ASP A 202 -32.94 -17.69 18.71
N GLY A 203 -32.10 -18.58 18.18
CA GLY A 203 -32.54 -19.81 17.51
C GLY A 203 -33.03 -19.64 16.07
N GLY A 204 -32.92 -18.45 15.49
CA GLY A 204 -33.13 -18.19 14.06
C GLY A 204 -31.92 -18.60 13.21
N THR A 205 -31.98 -18.31 11.91
CA THR A 205 -30.88 -18.58 10.97
C THR A 205 -29.58 -17.95 11.45
N ALA A 206 -28.52 -18.76 11.60
CA ALA A 206 -27.22 -18.29 12.08
C ALA A 206 -26.59 -17.25 11.13
N ILE A 207 -26.04 -16.19 11.71
CA ILE A 207 -25.30 -15.13 10.99
C ILE A 207 -23.87 -15.12 11.51
N PRO A 208 -22.86 -15.15 10.60
CA PRO A 208 -21.47 -15.11 11.01
C PRO A 208 -21.10 -13.77 11.63
N ALA A 209 -20.22 -13.79 12.63
CA ALA A 209 -19.68 -12.58 13.25
C ALA A 209 -18.91 -11.74 12.23
N GLN A 210 -18.93 -10.40 12.41
CA GLN A 210 -18.18 -9.44 11.61
C GLN A 210 -16.94 -8.97 12.38
N SER A 211 -15.77 -9.07 11.74
CA SER A 211 -14.56 -8.39 12.20
C SER A 211 -14.51 -7.00 11.58
N ILE A 212 -14.54 -5.96 12.39
CA ILE A 212 -14.70 -4.57 11.98
C ILE A 212 -13.50 -3.79 12.47
N ARG A 213 -12.85 -3.01 11.57
CA ARG A 213 -11.80 -2.07 12.00
C ARG A 213 -12.39 -1.09 13.01
N SER A 214 -11.76 -0.94 14.17
CA SER A 214 -12.19 -0.02 15.22
C SER A 214 -12.38 1.40 14.66
N GLY A 215 -13.52 2.01 14.96
CA GLY A 215 -13.94 3.29 14.40
C GLY A 215 -14.76 3.18 13.12
N ASN A 216 -14.91 2.01 12.52
CA ASN A 216 -15.79 1.80 11.36
C ASN A 216 -17.21 1.35 11.80
N LYS A 217 -18.14 1.51 10.87
CA LYS A 217 -19.53 1.08 11.06
C LYS A 217 -19.70 -0.38 10.69
N PRO A 218 -20.53 -1.16 11.42
CA PRO A 218 -20.91 -2.49 11.03
C PRO A 218 -21.81 -2.49 9.79
N VAL A 219 -21.82 -3.62 9.08
CA VAL A 219 -22.74 -3.84 7.96
C VAL A 219 -23.98 -4.55 8.48
N LYS A 220 -25.18 -4.01 8.19
CA LYS A 220 -26.43 -4.71 8.55
C LYS A 220 -26.52 -6.02 7.75
N PRO A 221 -26.64 -7.19 8.40
CA PRO A 221 -26.82 -8.45 7.70
C PRO A 221 -28.24 -8.57 7.12
N ALA A 222 -28.48 -9.61 6.31
CA ALA A 222 -29.86 -10.00 5.97
C ALA A 222 -30.62 -10.40 7.23
N ASP A 223 -31.92 -10.13 7.27
CA ASP A 223 -32.76 -10.43 8.42
C ASP A 223 -32.81 -11.96 8.65
N PRO A 224 -32.61 -12.45 9.86
CA PRO A 224 -32.67 -13.87 10.17
C PRO A 224 -34.10 -14.38 10.12
N THR A 225 -34.29 -15.67 9.81
CA THR A 225 -35.58 -16.33 9.79
C THR A 225 -35.68 -17.33 10.96
N LYS A 226 -36.87 -17.41 11.56
CA LYS A 226 -37.22 -18.37 12.62
C LYS A 226 -38.63 -18.89 12.38
N THR A 227 -38.82 -20.22 12.34
CA THR A 227 -40.11 -20.83 12.00
C THR A 227 -41.19 -20.43 13.01
N GLY A 228 -42.33 -19.91 12.54
CA GLY A 228 -43.46 -19.45 13.35
C GLY A 228 -43.25 -18.08 14.00
N TYR A 229 -42.27 -17.34 13.53
CA TYR A 229 -41.96 -16.00 14.04
C TYR A 229 -41.60 -15.04 12.92
N VAL A 230 -41.90 -13.74 13.15
CA VAL A 230 -41.48 -12.63 12.30
C VAL A 230 -40.33 -11.89 12.97
N PHE A 231 -39.29 -11.59 12.21
CA PHE A 231 -38.17 -10.77 12.70
C PHE A 231 -38.61 -9.30 12.88
N ASP A 232 -38.37 -8.72 14.06
CA ASP A 232 -38.65 -7.31 14.32
C ASP A 232 -37.43 -6.43 13.98
N ASP A 233 -36.35 -6.57 14.76
CA ASP A 233 -35.13 -5.78 14.55
C ASP A 233 -33.97 -6.37 15.39
N TRP A 234 -32.79 -5.74 15.29
CA TRP A 234 -31.63 -5.99 16.11
C TRP A 234 -31.58 -5.07 17.33
N TYR A 235 -31.18 -5.61 18.49
CA TYR A 235 -31.11 -4.89 19.77
C TYR A 235 -29.73 -5.00 20.40
N ASN A 236 -29.38 -4.01 21.27
CA ASN A 236 -28.11 -4.04 22.01
C ASN A 236 -28.09 -5.03 23.17
N GLU A 237 -29.26 -5.39 23.69
CA GLU A 237 -29.45 -6.24 24.86
C GLU A 237 -30.50 -7.33 24.59
N ASP A 238 -30.38 -8.44 25.28
CA ASP A 238 -31.36 -9.55 25.25
C ASP A 238 -32.72 -9.20 25.86
N THR A 239 -32.79 -8.08 26.59
CA THR A 239 -34.06 -7.50 27.11
C THR A 239 -34.80 -6.66 26.07
N PHE A 240 -34.22 -6.48 24.86
CA PHE A 240 -34.79 -5.73 23.73
C PHE A 240 -35.21 -4.29 24.05
N SER A 241 -34.44 -3.61 24.91
CA SER A 241 -34.73 -2.25 25.36
C SER A 241 -34.30 -1.19 24.35
N THR A 242 -33.15 -1.39 23.68
CA THR A 242 -32.55 -0.40 22.79
C THR A 242 -32.18 -1.04 21.46
N LYS A 243 -32.68 -0.48 20.35
CA LYS A 243 -32.34 -0.96 19.00
C LYS A 243 -30.84 -0.79 18.70
N PHE A 244 -30.25 -1.79 18.08
CA PHE A 244 -28.85 -1.77 17.63
C PHE A 244 -28.69 -0.88 16.40
N SER A 245 -27.70 0.03 16.42
CA SER A 245 -27.47 0.96 15.33
C SER A 245 -26.31 0.51 14.44
N PHE A 246 -26.59 0.12 13.20
CA PHE A 246 -25.58 -0.15 12.17
C PHE A 246 -24.95 1.11 11.54
N THR A 247 -25.42 2.30 11.93
CA THR A 247 -24.88 3.58 11.43
C THR A 247 -23.86 4.20 12.38
N THR A 248 -23.68 3.62 13.57
CA THR A 248 -22.73 4.09 14.58
C THR A 248 -21.42 3.31 14.48
N ALA A 249 -20.30 4.02 14.56
CA ALA A 249 -18.96 3.40 14.57
C ALA A 249 -18.76 2.55 15.84
N MET A 250 -18.09 1.40 15.70
CA MET A 250 -17.77 0.51 16.81
C MET A 250 -16.31 0.68 17.24
N THR A 251 -16.10 0.79 18.56
CA THR A 251 -14.76 0.89 19.18
C THR A 251 -14.49 -0.22 20.19
N ALA A 252 -15.46 -1.11 20.40
CA ALA A 252 -15.37 -2.29 21.28
C ALA A 252 -16.22 -3.42 20.72
N ASP A 253 -15.95 -4.65 21.16
CA ASP A 253 -16.76 -5.82 20.82
C ASP A 253 -18.20 -5.65 21.29
N LYS A 254 -19.15 -6.11 20.48
CA LYS A 254 -20.57 -6.04 20.78
C LYS A 254 -21.29 -7.29 20.31
N THR A 255 -22.47 -7.56 20.92
CA THR A 255 -23.43 -8.53 20.44
C THR A 255 -24.71 -7.81 20.03
N ALA A 256 -25.24 -8.14 18.86
CA ALA A 256 -26.55 -7.72 18.41
C ALA A 256 -27.52 -8.89 18.58
N TYR A 257 -28.63 -8.64 19.27
CA TYR A 257 -29.65 -9.64 19.62
C TYR A 257 -30.85 -9.49 18.69
N ALA A 258 -31.23 -10.57 18.02
CA ALA A 258 -32.41 -10.59 17.17
C ALA A 258 -33.67 -10.71 18.01
N LYS A 259 -34.63 -9.79 17.79
CA LYS A 259 -35.97 -9.93 18.38
C LYS A 259 -36.93 -10.52 17.34
N PHE A 260 -37.71 -11.51 17.79
CA PHE A 260 -38.77 -12.11 16.99
C PHE A 260 -40.12 -11.96 17.71
N GLU A 261 -41.18 -11.83 16.93
CA GLU A 261 -42.57 -11.79 17.39
C GLU A 261 -43.30 -13.00 16.80
N ALA A 262 -44.19 -13.64 17.58
CA ALA A 262 -44.99 -14.77 17.09
C ALA A 262 -45.91 -14.32 15.94
N GLU A 263 -46.08 -15.19 14.91
CA GLU A 263 -47.02 -14.94 13.81
C GLU A 263 -48.48 -14.96 14.29
#